data_6b1558892b290727a848b6072520f891
#
_entry.id   6b1558892b290727a848b6072520f891
#
_cell.length_a   1.000
_cell.length_b   1.000
_cell.length_c   1.000
_cell.angle_alpha   90.00
_cell.angle_beta   90.00
_cell.angle_gamma   90.00
#
_symmetry.space_group_name_H-M   'P 1'
#
loop_
_entity.id
_entity.type
_entity.pdbx_description
1 polymer ?
#
loop_
_entity_poly.entity_id
_entity_poly.type
_entity_poly.pdbx_seq_one_letter_code
_entity_poly.pdbx_strand_id
1 'polypeptide(L)'
;NLPVDQARKLGADIVIAVNIDERYPPVDLDYFRKMGSVSKRMVTLQLHNMDQRLAEKADVVIHPDTDGIGLLSTDAKDAARGIENGEKAAEAAMPKILEVLKSKGIEVN
;
A
#
# COMPACT_ATOMS: atom_id res chain seq x y z
N ASN A 1 7.22 1.02 3.78
CA ASN A 1 8.46 0.69 3.06
C ASN A 1 8.38 0.94 1.55
N LEU A 2 7.85 2.11 1.19
CA LEU A 2 7.69 2.50 -0.22
C LEU A 2 8.90 3.33 -0.67
N PRO A 3 9.73 2.85 -1.63
CA PRO A 3 10.95 3.53 -2.07
C PRO A 3 10.68 4.66 -3.07
N VAL A 4 9.68 5.52 -2.80
CA VAL A 4 9.27 6.63 -3.69
C VAL A 4 10.39 7.64 -3.86
N ASP A 5 11.04 8.04 -2.75
CA ASP A 5 12.14 9.01 -2.80
C ASP A 5 13.35 8.47 -3.58
N GLN A 6 13.60 7.16 -3.48
CA GLN A 6 14.67 6.50 -4.23
C GLN A 6 14.37 6.48 -5.74
N ALA A 7 13.13 6.17 -6.13
CA ALA A 7 12.72 6.23 -7.51
C ALA A 7 12.88 7.64 -8.10
N ARG A 8 12.50 8.68 -7.36
CA ARG A 8 12.71 10.09 -7.76
C ARG A 8 14.20 10.43 -7.91
N LYS A 9 15.03 10.02 -6.98
CA LYS A 9 16.49 10.24 -7.03
C LYS A 9 17.15 9.55 -8.22
N LEU A 10 16.59 8.43 -8.67
CA LEU A 10 17.05 7.70 -9.86
C LEU A 10 16.53 8.31 -11.17
N GLY A 11 15.78 9.40 -11.11
CA GLY A 11 15.32 10.14 -12.29
C GLY A 11 13.91 9.77 -12.76
N ALA A 12 13.10 9.12 -11.95
CA ALA A 12 11.73 8.84 -12.32
C ALA A 12 10.87 10.13 -12.33
N ASP A 13 10.29 10.46 -13.47
CA ASP A 13 9.36 11.59 -13.64
C ASP A 13 7.97 11.27 -13.11
N ILE A 14 7.58 10.00 -13.17
CA ILE A 14 6.30 9.48 -12.69
C ILE A 14 6.58 8.31 -11.77
N VAL A 15 5.98 8.33 -10.58
CA VAL A 15 6.07 7.23 -9.61
C VAL A 15 4.69 6.71 -9.29
N ILE A 16 4.48 5.43 -9.57
CA ILE A 16 3.29 4.69 -9.17
C ILE A 16 3.71 3.79 -8.01
N ALA A 17 3.12 4.00 -6.85
CA ALA A 17 3.40 3.23 -5.65
C ALA A 17 2.29 2.19 -5.42
N VAL A 18 2.69 0.96 -5.13
CA VAL A 18 1.76 -0.09 -4.68
C VAL A 18 1.96 -0.27 -3.18
N ASN A 19 0.97 0.12 -2.40
CA ASN A 19 1.02 -0.01 -0.95
C ASN A 19 0.20 -1.22 -0.51
N ILE A 20 0.87 -2.24 -0.02
CA ILE A 20 0.28 -3.48 0.47
C ILE A 20 0.19 -3.55 2.00
N ASP A 21 0.37 -2.42 2.68
CA ASP A 21 0.30 -2.39 4.14
C ASP A 21 -1.08 -2.83 4.63
N GLU A 22 -1.05 -3.54 5.76
CA GLU A 22 -2.27 -3.89 6.47
C GLU A 22 -3.02 -2.62 6.88
N ARG A 23 -4.33 -2.65 6.73
CA ARG A 23 -5.19 -1.65 7.36
C ARG A 23 -5.20 -1.88 8.85
N TYR A 24 -5.03 -0.82 9.64
CA TYR A 24 -5.07 -0.90 11.09
C TYR A 24 -6.45 -0.48 11.60
N PRO A 25 -7.40 -1.42 11.70
CA PRO A 25 -8.71 -1.10 12.23
C PRO A 25 -8.61 -0.65 13.69
N PRO A 26 -9.58 0.10 14.19
CA PRO A 26 -9.70 0.36 15.61
C PRO A 26 -9.70 -0.96 16.39
N VAL A 27 -9.01 -0.98 17.52
CA VAL A 27 -8.99 -2.12 18.44
C VAL A 27 -9.71 -1.74 19.72
N ASP A 28 -10.35 -2.70 20.36
CA ASP A 28 -10.99 -2.50 21.65
C ASP A 28 -9.97 -2.49 22.82
N LEU A 29 -10.43 -2.15 23.99
CA LEU A 29 -9.59 -2.09 25.18
C LEU A 29 -9.03 -3.44 25.57
N ASP A 30 -9.73 -4.54 25.28
CA ASP A 30 -9.26 -5.90 25.59
C ASP A 30 -8.02 -6.31 24.82
N TYR A 31 -7.82 -5.74 23.62
CA TYR A 31 -6.59 -5.92 22.87
C TYR A 31 -5.35 -5.52 23.69
N PHE A 32 -5.45 -4.44 24.47
CA PHE A 32 -4.34 -3.91 25.27
C PHE A 32 -4.06 -4.65 26.58
N ARG A 33 -4.89 -5.62 26.95
CA ARG A 33 -4.65 -6.49 28.12
C ARG A 33 -3.53 -7.49 27.90
N LYS A 34 -3.17 -7.77 26.64
CA LYS A 34 -2.07 -8.68 26.33
C LYS A 34 -0.73 -7.98 26.48
N MET A 35 0.20 -8.62 27.18
CA MET A 35 1.56 -8.09 27.34
C MET A 35 2.20 -7.82 25.96
N GLY A 36 2.83 -6.66 25.79
CA GLY A 36 3.48 -6.26 24.55
C GLY A 36 2.55 -5.71 23.46
N SER A 37 1.22 -5.79 23.64
CA SER A 37 0.26 -5.31 22.64
C SER A 37 0.37 -3.81 22.37
N VAL A 38 0.62 -3.02 23.40
CA VAL A 38 0.81 -1.57 23.28
C VAL A 38 2.06 -1.28 22.43
N SER A 39 3.18 -1.88 22.75
CA SER A 39 4.44 -1.69 22.02
C SER A 39 4.30 -2.15 20.56
N LYS A 40 3.70 -3.30 20.33
CA LYS A 40 3.39 -3.79 18.99
C LYS A 40 2.54 -2.79 18.21
N ARG A 41 1.47 -2.29 18.82
CA ARG A 41 0.56 -1.33 18.18
C ARG A 41 1.26 -0.01 17.85
N MET A 42 2.11 0.49 18.75
CA MET A 42 2.89 1.71 18.52
C MET A 42 3.83 1.56 17.32
N VAL A 43 4.61 0.49 17.27
CA VAL A 43 5.54 0.23 16.16
C VAL A 43 4.79 0.12 14.84
N THR A 44 3.70 -0.64 14.82
CA THR A 44 2.89 -0.83 13.61
C THR A 44 2.27 0.48 13.10
N LEU A 45 1.72 1.29 14.01
CA LEU A 45 1.17 2.60 13.64
C LEU A 45 2.25 3.55 13.12
N GLN A 46 3.45 3.49 13.69
CA GLN A 46 4.56 4.32 13.24
C GLN A 46 5.01 3.95 11.83
N LEU A 47 5.14 2.66 11.53
CA LEU A 47 5.47 2.17 10.19
C LEU A 47 4.39 2.57 9.19
N HIS A 48 3.12 2.38 9.54
CA HIS A 48 2.01 2.79 8.69
C HIS A 48 2.04 4.29 8.36
N ASN A 49 2.25 5.14 9.36
CA ASN A 49 2.34 6.59 9.16
C ASN A 49 3.51 6.98 8.26
N MET A 50 4.65 6.30 8.39
CA MET A 50 5.80 6.52 7.51
C MET A 50 5.48 6.16 6.06
N ASP A 51 4.86 5.01 5.84
CA ASP A 51 4.51 4.54 4.50
C ASP A 51 3.42 5.40 3.87
N GLN A 52 2.45 5.90 4.63
CA GLN A 52 1.49 6.89 4.14
C GLN A 52 2.17 8.18 3.64
N ARG A 53 3.10 8.74 4.41
CA ARG A 53 3.85 9.94 4.01
C ARG A 53 4.66 9.72 2.74
N LEU A 54 5.24 8.53 2.58
CA LEU A 54 5.97 8.17 1.36
C LEU A 54 5.01 7.98 0.18
N ALA A 55 3.86 7.37 0.41
CA ALA A 55 2.83 7.19 -0.60
C ALA A 55 2.33 8.53 -1.16
N GLU A 56 2.13 9.53 -0.31
CA GLU A 56 1.69 10.88 -0.71
C GLU A 56 2.65 11.56 -1.69
N LYS A 57 3.90 11.16 -1.75
CA LYS A 57 4.90 11.67 -2.69
C LYS A 57 4.85 10.98 -4.06
N ALA A 58 4.13 9.89 -4.20
CA ALA A 58 3.89 9.24 -5.48
C ALA A 58 2.81 9.97 -6.27
N ASP A 59 2.86 9.87 -7.59
CA ASP A 59 1.84 10.45 -8.47
C ASP A 59 0.54 9.66 -8.41
N VAL A 60 0.64 8.34 -8.26
CA VAL A 60 -0.48 7.44 -8.09
C VAL A 60 -0.15 6.42 -7.00
N VAL A 61 -1.11 6.13 -6.15
CA VAL A 61 -1.00 5.06 -5.15
C VAL A 61 -2.07 4.01 -5.43
N ILE A 62 -1.63 2.78 -5.59
CA ILE A 62 -2.50 1.59 -5.69
C ILE A 62 -2.46 0.93 -4.33
N HIS A 63 -3.63 0.71 -3.74
CA HIS A 63 -3.74 0.08 -2.42
C HIS A 63 -4.65 -1.15 -2.51
N PRO A 64 -4.12 -2.34 -2.82
CA PRO A 64 -4.87 -3.58 -2.80
C PRO A 64 -5.47 -3.87 -1.43
N ASP A 65 -6.60 -4.54 -1.40
CA ASP A 65 -7.17 -5.03 -0.16
C ASP A 65 -6.42 -6.28 0.30
N THR A 66 -5.71 -6.14 1.42
CA THR A 66 -4.95 -7.21 2.06
C THR A 66 -5.61 -7.76 3.33
N ASP A 67 -6.83 -7.31 3.64
CA ASP A 67 -7.53 -7.73 4.85
C ASP A 67 -7.70 -9.24 4.91
N GLY A 68 -7.32 -9.83 6.04
CA GLY A 68 -7.40 -11.26 6.28
C GLY A 68 -6.33 -12.10 5.56
N ILE A 69 -5.35 -11.47 4.90
CA ILE A 69 -4.18 -12.16 4.37
C ILE A 69 -3.04 -11.96 5.37
N GLY A 70 -2.63 -13.05 6.02
CA GLY A 70 -1.54 -12.98 7.00
C GLY A 70 -0.18 -12.74 6.33
N LEU A 71 0.67 -11.93 6.96
CA LEU A 71 2.02 -11.59 6.47
C LEU A 71 2.88 -12.82 6.14
N LEU A 72 2.69 -13.89 6.90
CA LEU A 72 3.43 -15.15 6.74
C LEU A 72 2.53 -16.28 6.23
N SER A 73 1.41 -15.94 5.59
CA SER A 73 0.51 -16.97 5.05
C SER A 73 1.19 -17.77 3.94
N THR A 74 1.08 -19.08 4.02
CA THR A 74 1.50 -20.02 2.99
C THR A 74 0.30 -20.66 2.29
N ASP A 75 -0.91 -20.15 2.54
CA ASP A 75 -2.14 -20.68 1.95
C ASP A 75 -2.30 -20.21 0.50
N ALA A 76 -2.49 -21.17 -0.41
CA ALA A 76 -2.71 -20.89 -1.82
C ALA A 76 -3.98 -20.04 -2.07
N LYS A 77 -4.99 -20.15 -1.21
CA LYS A 77 -6.20 -19.32 -1.29
C LYS A 77 -5.91 -17.86 -0.97
N ASP A 78 -5.05 -17.61 0.01
CA ASP A 78 -4.60 -16.24 0.34
C ASP A 78 -3.80 -15.64 -0.80
N ALA A 79 -2.91 -16.42 -1.42
CA ALA A 79 -2.16 -15.99 -2.59
C ALA A 79 -3.09 -15.63 -3.77
N ALA A 80 -4.06 -16.50 -4.08
CA ALA A 80 -5.04 -16.24 -5.15
C ALA A 80 -5.87 -14.98 -4.87
N ARG A 81 -6.32 -14.80 -3.64
CA ARG A 81 -7.08 -13.61 -3.21
C ARG A 81 -6.22 -12.34 -3.30
N GLY A 82 -4.95 -12.42 -2.92
CA GLY A 82 -4.01 -11.30 -3.03
C GLY A 82 -3.81 -10.86 -4.49
N ILE A 83 -3.67 -11.81 -5.42
CA ILE A 83 -3.56 -11.53 -6.86
C ILE A 83 -4.84 -10.85 -7.36
N GLU A 84 -6.00 -11.43 -7.10
CA GLU A 84 -7.30 -10.87 -7.52
C GLU A 84 -7.51 -9.44 -6.99
N ASN A 85 -7.22 -9.21 -5.72
CA ASN A 85 -7.36 -7.90 -5.11
C ASN A 85 -6.33 -6.89 -5.68
N GLY A 86 -5.13 -7.35 -6.02
CA GLY A 86 -4.14 -6.54 -6.70
C GLY A 86 -4.59 -6.09 -8.09
N GLU A 87 -5.13 -7.01 -8.89
CA GLU A 87 -5.70 -6.72 -10.21
C GLU A 87 -6.84 -5.71 -10.13
N LYS A 88 -7.81 -5.93 -9.25
CA LYS A 88 -8.94 -5.00 -9.02
C LYS A 88 -8.47 -3.60 -8.63
N ALA A 89 -7.50 -3.51 -7.73
CA ALA A 89 -6.96 -2.23 -7.29
C ALA A 89 -6.23 -1.51 -8.42
N ALA A 90 -5.47 -2.23 -9.23
CA ALA A 90 -4.77 -1.68 -10.38
C ALA A 90 -5.76 -1.19 -11.46
N GLU A 91 -6.78 -1.98 -11.78
CA GLU A 91 -7.84 -1.59 -12.71
C GLU A 91 -8.57 -0.32 -12.25
N ALA A 92 -8.91 -0.24 -10.97
CA ALA A 92 -9.54 0.94 -10.38
C ALA A 92 -8.63 2.19 -10.44
N ALA A 93 -7.32 2.02 -10.40
CA ALA A 93 -6.36 3.11 -10.51
C ALA A 93 -6.05 3.54 -11.95
N MET A 94 -6.42 2.74 -12.95
CA MET A 94 -6.10 3.00 -14.36
C MET A 94 -6.53 4.39 -14.85
N PRO A 95 -7.74 4.89 -14.55
CA PRO A 95 -8.13 6.24 -14.98
C PRO A 95 -7.17 7.32 -14.46
N LYS A 96 -6.72 7.20 -13.22
CA LYS A 96 -5.76 8.14 -12.62
C LYS A 96 -4.37 7.99 -13.21
N ILE A 97 -3.93 6.78 -13.49
CA ILE A 97 -2.66 6.52 -14.15
C ILE A 97 -2.65 7.18 -15.54
N LEU A 98 -3.69 6.98 -16.32
CA LEU A 98 -3.82 7.57 -17.67
C LEU A 98 -3.86 9.10 -17.62
N GLU A 99 -4.56 9.68 -16.63
CA GLU A 99 -4.59 11.14 -16.41
C GLU A 99 -3.18 11.68 -16.13
N VAL A 100 -2.42 11.03 -15.25
CA VAL A 100 -1.05 11.44 -14.90
C VAL A 100 -0.14 11.33 -16.12
N LEU A 101 -0.19 10.23 -16.85
CA LEU A 101 0.59 10.03 -18.07
C LEU A 101 0.29 11.12 -19.09
N LYS A 102 -0.97 11.40 -19.34
CA LYS A 102 -1.42 12.46 -20.26
C LYS A 102 -0.93 13.83 -19.81
N SER A 103 -0.98 14.15 -18.51
CA SER A 103 -0.49 15.42 -17.97
C SER A 103 1.01 15.63 -18.19
N LYS A 104 1.76 14.55 -18.34
CA LYS A 104 3.21 14.55 -18.65
C LYS A 104 3.50 14.42 -20.15
N GLY A 105 2.50 14.48 -21.02
CA GLY A 105 2.66 14.38 -22.46
C GLY A 105 2.95 12.97 -22.97
N ILE A 106 2.68 11.94 -22.17
CA ILE A 106 2.85 10.55 -22.56
C ILE A 106 1.52 10.01 -23.10
N GLU A 107 1.53 9.60 -24.36
CA GLU A 107 0.37 8.96 -24.97
C GLU A 107 0.45 7.45 -24.76
N VAL A 108 -0.69 6.85 -24.38
CA VAL A 108 -0.87 5.41 -24.24
C VAL A 108 -1.85 4.93 -25.29
N ASN A 109 -1.38 4.02 -26.10
CA ASN A 109 -2.22 3.40 -27.16
C ASN A 109 -3.12 2.30 -26.59
#